data_81bc1986664608cca205a3d90a89b474
#
_entry.id   81bc1986664608cca205a3d90a89b474
#
_cell.length_a   1.000
_cell.length_b   1.000
_cell.length_c   1.000
_cell.angle_alpha   90.00
_cell.angle_beta   90.00
_cell.angle_gamma   90.00
#
_symmetry.space_group_name_H-M   'P 1'
#
loop_
_entity.id
_entity.type
_entity.pdbx_description
1 polymer ?
#
loop_
_entity_poly.entity_id
_entity_poly.type
_entity_poly.pdbx_seq_one_letter_code
_entity_poly.pdbx_strand_id
1 'polypeptide(L)'
;MTFRQQIAKYVTGNMTTDQLPNLVGTSGLEEGLDSPSLCILAGLSKNESPHQIEFYFKQTLQELNIELPNRRQAAIDYALGIVDDILLGKKDVILGTKEMCHNALDSYDFISETKKYVYDSISFETVYGLFVTHEELIQADRLWQTEKQMSN
;
A
#
# COMPACT_ATOMS: atom_id res chain seq x y z
N MET A 1 5.00 7.25 -4.04
CA MET A 1 3.80 6.64 -4.68
C MET A 1 3.10 7.64 -5.59
N THR A 2 2.60 7.18 -6.72
CA THR A 2 1.80 7.99 -7.66
C THR A 2 0.39 8.21 -7.11
N PHE A 3 -0.36 9.13 -7.74
CA PHE A 3 -1.77 9.37 -7.45
C PHE A 3 -2.61 8.07 -7.50
N ARG A 4 -2.44 7.27 -8.56
CA ARG A 4 -3.16 5.98 -8.70
C ARG A 4 -2.75 4.95 -7.65
N GLN A 5 -1.48 4.90 -7.27
CA GLN A 5 -0.99 4.00 -6.21
C GLN A 5 -1.53 4.41 -4.84
N GLN A 6 -1.65 5.71 -4.56
CA GLN A 6 -2.28 6.21 -3.33
C GLN A 6 -3.78 5.86 -3.29
N ILE A 7 -4.48 5.98 -4.42
CA ILE A 7 -5.88 5.53 -4.53
C ILE A 7 -5.98 4.02 -4.25
N ALA A 8 -5.08 3.22 -4.80
CA ALA A 8 -5.04 1.79 -4.56
C ALA A 8 -4.85 1.46 -3.08
N LYS A 9 -3.97 2.18 -2.40
CA LYS A 9 -3.79 2.06 -0.95
C LYS A 9 -5.09 2.34 -0.19
N TYR A 10 -5.86 3.35 -0.60
CA TYR A 10 -7.17 3.66 -0.01
C TYR A 10 -8.19 2.54 -0.28
N VAL A 11 -8.29 2.07 -1.51
CA VAL A 11 -9.23 1.01 -1.91
C VAL A 11 -8.99 -0.29 -1.15
N THR A 12 -7.74 -0.60 -0.86
CA THR A 12 -7.37 -1.80 -0.08
C THR A 12 -7.60 -1.68 1.43
N GLY A 13 -8.07 -0.51 1.91
CA GLY A 13 -8.31 -0.27 3.32
C GLY A 13 -7.07 0.09 4.13
N ASN A 14 -5.97 0.43 3.47
CA ASN A 14 -4.70 0.79 4.10
C ASN A 14 -4.50 2.30 4.24
N MET A 15 -5.53 3.08 4.00
CA MET A 15 -5.58 4.52 4.16
C MET A 15 -6.95 4.90 4.70
N THR A 16 -6.99 5.78 5.68
CA THR A 16 -8.24 6.34 6.23
C THR A 16 -8.70 7.55 5.43
N THR A 17 -9.98 7.89 5.50
CA THR A 17 -10.57 9.02 4.74
C THR A 17 -9.88 10.35 5.04
N ASP A 18 -9.49 10.60 6.29
CA ASP A 18 -8.79 11.82 6.70
C ASP A 18 -7.39 11.98 6.10
N GLN A 19 -6.81 10.89 5.58
CA GLN A 19 -5.53 10.91 4.88
C GLN A 19 -5.63 11.24 3.38
N LEU A 20 -6.83 11.18 2.80
CA LEU A 20 -7.05 11.44 1.37
C LEU A 20 -6.55 12.83 0.93
N PRO A 21 -6.82 13.94 1.64
CA PRO A 21 -6.32 15.24 1.23
C PRO A 21 -4.81 15.28 1.10
N ASN A 22 -4.11 14.81 2.11
CA ASN A 22 -2.65 14.91 2.17
C ASN A 22 -1.94 13.90 1.25
N LEU A 23 -2.44 12.69 1.13
CA LEU A 23 -1.78 11.64 0.34
C LEU A 23 -2.26 11.62 -1.11
N VAL A 24 -3.55 11.51 -1.35
CA VAL A 24 -4.10 11.46 -2.71
C VAL A 24 -4.13 12.84 -3.34
N GLY A 25 -4.62 13.84 -2.62
CA GLY A 25 -4.70 15.22 -3.13
C GLY A 25 -3.34 15.76 -3.51
N THR A 26 -2.36 15.66 -2.63
CA THR A 26 -0.99 16.12 -2.87
C THR A 26 -0.33 15.40 -4.03
N SER A 27 -0.46 14.07 -4.12
CA SER A 27 0.09 13.29 -5.23
C SER A 27 -0.48 13.71 -6.57
N GLY A 28 -1.79 13.96 -6.64
CA GLY A 28 -2.44 14.42 -7.86
C GLY A 28 -1.94 15.79 -8.32
N LEU A 29 -1.74 16.73 -7.39
CA LEU A 29 -1.19 18.04 -7.71
C LEU A 29 0.26 17.96 -8.16
N GLU A 30 1.08 17.12 -7.52
CA GLU A 30 2.46 16.90 -7.92
C GLU A 30 2.59 16.32 -9.33
N GLU A 31 1.65 15.50 -9.76
CA GLU A 31 1.58 14.96 -11.12
C GLU A 31 0.99 15.97 -12.12
N GLY A 32 0.54 17.13 -11.67
CA GLY A 32 -0.04 18.18 -12.54
C GLY A 32 -1.42 17.83 -13.08
N LEU A 33 -2.19 16.99 -12.38
CA LEU A 33 -3.54 16.63 -12.80
C LEU A 33 -4.48 17.84 -12.71
N ASP A 34 -5.27 18.05 -13.75
CA ASP A 34 -6.16 19.21 -13.89
C ASP A 34 -7.58 18.86 -13.44
N SER A 35 -7.90 19.18 -12.21
CA SER A 35 -9.23 18.99 -11.62
C SER A 35 -9.46 20.05 -10.54
N PRO A 36 -10.51 20.88 -10.67
CA PRO A 36 -10.89 21.85 -9.62
C PRO A 36 -11.12 21.17 -8.27
N SER A 37 -11.82 20.04 -8.26
CA SER A 37 -12.10 19.28 -7.03
C SER A 37 -10.83 18.69 -6.40
N LEU A 38 -9.82 18.35 -7.19
CA LEU A 38 -8.52 17.91 -6.69
C LEU A 38 -7.82 19.03 -5.90
N CYS A 39 -7.86 20.25 -6.42
CA CYS A 39 -7.30 21.42 -5.73
C CYS A 39 -8.00 21.63 -4.38
N ILE A 40 -9.31 21.50 -4.35
CA ILE A 40 -10.10 21.63 -3.12
C ILE A 40 -9.75 20.47 -2.15
N LEU A 41 -9.74 19.23 -2.64
CA LEU A 41 -9.39 18.06 -1.85
C LEU A 41 -8.03 18.21 -1.18
N ALA A 42 -7.02 18.58 -1.93
CA ALA A 42 -5.66 18.75 -1.42
C ALA A 42 -5.55 19.83 -0.34
N GLY A 43 -6.43 20.83 -0.38
CA GLY A 43 -6.48 21.91 0.61
C GLY A 43 -7.32 21.62 1.86
N LEU A 44 -8.06 20.52 1.90
CA LEU A 44 -8.88 20.17 3.05
C LEU A 44 -8.03 19.74 4.24
N SER A 45 -8.44 20.17 5.45
CA SER A 45 -7.85 19.71 6.69
C SER A 45 -8.25 18.26 6.98
N LYS A 46 -7.37 17.51 7.66
CA LYS A 46 -7.69 16.20 8.18
C LYS A 46 -8.86 16.19 9.17
N ASN A 47 -9.20 17.36 9.73
CA ASN A 47 -10.30 17.53 10.67
C ASN A 47 -11.64 17.84 9.98
N GLU A 48 -11.66 17.94 8.65
CA GLU A 48 -12.89 18.06 7.90
C GLU A 48 -13.77 16.84 8.04
N SER A 49 -15.08 17.01 7.82
CA SER A 49 -16.00 15.87 7.89
C SER A 49 -15.63 14.84 6.83
N PRO A 50 -15.67 13.54 7.17
CA PRO A 50 -15.41 12.47 6.20
C PRO A 50 -16.28 12.56 4.95
N HIS A 51 -17.54 12.97 5.10
CA HIS A 51 -18.46 13.15 3.97
C HIS A 51 -17.98 14.19 2.98
N GLN A 52 -17.41 15.30 3.45
CA GLN A 52 -16.88 16.35 2.60
C GLN A 52 -15.62 15.93 1.88
N ILE A 53 -14.73 15.23 2.57
CA ILE A 53 -13.51 14.67 1.97
C ILE A 53 -13.88 13.67 0.88
N GLU A 54 -14.78 12.73 1.16
CA GLU A 54 -15.26 11.74 0.19
C GLU A 54 -15.96 12.38 -1.00
N PHE A 55 -16.74 13.44 -0.77
CA PHE A 55 -17.43 14.16 -1.84
C PHE A 55 -16.41 14.73 -2.85
N TYR A 56 -15.39 15.45 -2.39
CA TYR A 56 -14.38 16.01 -3.29
C TYR A 56 -13.48 14.94 -3.90
N PHE A 57 -13.23 13.87 -3.20
CA PHE A 57 -12.52 12.72 -3.78
C PHE A 57 -13.31 12.11 -4.95
N LYS A 58 -14.60 11.85 -4.78
CA LYS A 58 -15.46 11.33 -5.86
C LYS A 58 -15.57 12.30 -7.02
N GLN A 59 -15.72 13.59 -6.76
CA GLN A 59 -15.76 14.61 -7.80
C GLN A 59 -14.44 14.65 -8.58
N THR A 60 -13.31 14.56 -7.89
CA THR A 60 -11.99 14.47 -8.52
C THR A 60 -11.90 13.31 -9.50
N LEU A 61 -12.34 12.12 -9.09
CA LEU A 61 -12.34 10.94 -9.95
C LEU A 61 -13.22 11.15 -11.19
N GLN A 62 -14.40 11.76 -11.03
CA GLN A 62 -15.29 12.05 -12.16
C GLN A 62 -14.68 13.07 -13.12
N GLU A 63 -14.12 14.15 -12.61
CA GLU A 63 -13.49 15.20 -13.43
C GLU A 63 -12.29 14.67 -14.20
N LEU A 64 -11.53 13.75 -13.63
CA LEU A 64 -10.37 13.11 -14.26
C LEU A 64 -10.74 11.87 -15.08
N ASN A 65 -12.01 11.49 -15.10
CA ASN A 65 -12.50 10.28 -15.78
C ASN A 65 -11.73 9.02 -15.34
N ILE A 66 -11.54 8.87 -14.02
CA ILE A 66 -10.83 7.75 -13.41
C ILE A 66 -11.83 6.87 -12.67
N GLU A 67 -11.84 5.58 -13.01
CA GLU A 67 -12.58 4.57 -12.26
C GLU A 67 -11.71 4.00 -11.14
N LEU A 68 -12.35 3.71 -10.00
CA LEU A 68 -11.66 3.01 -8.91
C LEU A 68 -11.27 1.59 -9.38
N PRO A 69 -10.04 1.14 -9.10
CA PRO A 69 -9.66 -0.23 -9.40
C PRO A 69 -10.47 -1.21 -8.54
N ASN A 70 -10.68 -2.43 -9.05
CA ASN A 70 -11.18 -3.49 -8.20
C ASN A 70 -10.13 -3.87 -7.13
N ARG A 71 -10.55 -4.64 -6.14
CA ARG A 71 -9.68 -4.92 -5.00
C ARG A 71 -8.40 -5.69 -5.38
N ARG A 72 -8.50 -6.62 -6.34
CA ARG A 72 -7.34 -7.36 -6.85
C ARG A 72 -6.31 -6.42 -7.49
N GLN A 73 -6.77 -5.56 -8.39
CA GLN A 73 -5.90 -4.60 -9.06
C GLN A 73 -5.33 -3.57 -8.07
N ALA A 74 -6.15 -3.11 -7.13
CA ALA A 74 -5.70 -2.19 -6.08
C ALA A 74 -4.59 -2.80 -5.21
N ALA A 75 -4.72 -4.07 -4.84
CA ALA A 75 -3.67 -4.77 -4.09
C ALA A 75 -2.35 -4.81 -4.85
N ILE A 76 -2.39 -5.10 -6.16
CA ILE A 76 -1.22 -5.11 -7.04
C ILE A 76 -0.63 -3.71 -7.20
N ASP A 77 -1.46 -2.72 -7.48
CA ASP A 77 -0.99 -1.34 -7.67
C ASP A 77 -0.35 -0.76 -6.41
N TYR A 78 -0.93 -1.06 -5.25
CA TYR A 78 -0.35 -0.67 -3.97
C TYR A 78 1.01 -1.37 -3.73
N ALA A 79 1.10 -2.68 -4.01
CA ALA A 79 2.36 -3.41 -3.90
C ALA A 79 3.43 -2.83 -4.83
N LEU A 80 3.09 -2.52 -6.07
CA LEU A 80 4.00 -1.88 -7.02
C LEU A 80 4.46 -0.49 -6.54
N GLY A 81 3.59 0.28 -5.90
CA GLY A 81 3.95 1.56 -5.29
C GLY A 81 5.00 1.40 -4.19
N ILE A 82 4.91 0.35 -3.38
CA ILE A 82 5.91 0.02 -2.38
C ILE A 82 7.25 -0.34 -3.05
N VAL A 83 7.22 -1.15 -4.11
CA VAL A 83 8.43 -1.50 -4.87
C VAL A 83 9.10 -0.25 -5.44
N ASP A 84 8.32 0.65 -6.04
CA ASP A 84 8.85 1.90 -6.58
C ASP A 84 9.53 2.75 -5.49
N ASP A 85 8.92 2.86 -4.32
CA ASP A 85 9.49 3.60 -3.19
C ASP A 85 10.78 2.95 -2.67
N ILE A 86 10.86 1.62 -2.65
CA ILE A 86 12.10 0.90 -2.32
C ILE A 86 13.19 1.21 -3.35
N LEU A 87 12.88 1.12 -4.64
CA LEU A 87 13.85 1.35 -5.72
C LEU A 87 14.35 2.80 -5.76
N LEU A 88 13.52 3.76 -5.35
CA LEU A 88 13.89 5.17 -5.24
C LEU A 88 14.62 5.52 -3.93
N GLY A 89 14.83 4.55 -3.06
CA GLY A 89 15.48 4.77 -1.76
C GLY A 89 14.59 5.49 -0.73
N LYS A 90 13.29 5.62 -0.99
CA LYS A 90 12.33 6.27 -0.08
C LYS A 90 11.84 5.35 1.03
N LYS A 91 12.02 4.05 0.88
CA LYS A 91 11.56 3.03 1.82
C LYS A 91 12.61 1.96 1.98
N ASP A 92 12.83 1.52 3.21
CA ASP A 92 13.70 0.39 3.53
C ASP A 92 13.19 -0.90 2.89
N VAL A 93 14.10 -1.73 2.38
CA VAL A 93 13.76 -2.97 1.67
C VAL A 93 12.98 -3.93 2.55
N ILE A 94 13.45 -4.14 3.79
CA ILE A 94 12.83 -5.12 4.71
C ILE A 94 11.47 -4.64 5.18
N LEU A 95 11.37 -3.38 5.64
CA LEU A 95 10.11 -2.78 6.06
C LEU A 95 9.13 -2.69 4.89
N GLY A 96 9.58 -2.35 3.70
CA GLY A 96 8.76 -2.29 2.50
C GLY A 96 8.25 -3.67 2.09
N THR A 97 9.08 -4.69 2.13
CA THR A 97 8.65 -6.07 1.82
C THR A 97 7.63 -6.56 2.84
N LYS A 98 7.80 -6.25 4.11
CA LYS A 98 6.83 -6.54 5.16
C LYS A 98 5.49 -5.86 4.92
N GLU A 99 5.50 -4.57 4.60
CA GLU A 99 4.28 -3.82 4.25
C GLU A 99 3.60 -4.44 3.01
N MET A 100 4.38 -4.80 2.00
CA MET A 100 3.86 -5.44 0.79
C MET A 100 3.15 -6.75 1.09
N CYS A 101 3.75 -7.62 1.90
CA CYS A 101 3.16 -8.92 2.27
C CYS A 101 1.93 -8.75 3.17
N HIS A 102 2.04 -7.97 4.26
CA HIS A 102 1.00 -7.90 5.29
C HIS A 102 -0.10 -6.89 5.00
N ASN A 103 0.17 -5.85 4.23
CA ASN A 103 -0.82 -4.81 3.95
C ASN A 103 -1.35 -4.90 2.52
N ALA A 104 -0.48 -4.82 1.51
CA ALA A 104 -0.92 -4.78 0.12
C ALA A 104 -1.47 -6.14 -0.33
N LEU A 105 -0.69 -7.20 -0.26
CA LEU A 105 -1.07 -8.50 -0.80
C LEU A 105 -2.11 -9.23 0.07
N ASP A 106 -2.10 -9.02 1.39
CA ASP A 106 -3.13 -9.58 2.27
C ASP A 106 -4.50 -8.91 2.10
N SER A 107 -4.59 -7.79 1.41
CA SER A 107 -5.87 -7.11 1.16
C SER A 107 -6.77 -7.83 0.15
N TYR A 108 -6.24 -8.81 -0.58
CA TYR A 108 -6.96 -9.65 -1.53
C TYR A 108 -6.57 -11.12 -1.34
N ASP A 109 -7.49 -12.03 -1.61
CA ASP A 109 -7.26 -13.46 -1.45
C ASP A 109 -6.53 -14.05 -2.66
N PHE A 110 -5.24 -13.78 -2.79
CA PHE A 110 -4.38 -14.42 -3.80
C PHE A 110 -4.14 -15.90 -3.52
N ILE A 111 -4.36 -16.36 -2.29
CA ILE A 111 -4.17 -17.76 -1.91
C ILE A 111 -5.16 -18.65 -2.65
N SER A 112 -6.41 -18.20 -2.85
CA SER A 112 -7.41 -18.95 -3.63
C SER A 112 -7.04 -19.07 -5.12
N GLU A 113 -6.14 -18.22 -5.63
CA GLU A 113 -5.61 -18.28 -7.00
C GLU A 113 -4.35 -19.11 -7.12
N THR A 114 -3.81 -19.65 -6.01
CA THR A 114 -2.56 -20.41 -5.98
C THR A 114 -2.68 -21.67 -6.85
N LYS A 115 -1.72 -21.87 -7.74
CA LYS A 115 -1.60 -23.06 -8.59
C LYS A 115 -0.71 -24.12 -7.95
N LYS A 116 0.49 -23.75 -7.59
CA LYS A 116 1.49 -24.63 -6.98
C LYS A 116 2.15 -24.01 -5.73
N TYR A 117 2.43 -22.72 -5.76
CA TYR A 117 3.08 -21.99 -4.68
C TYR A 117 2.27 -20.75 -4.33
N VAL A 118 2.29 -20.36 -3.05
CA VAL A 118 1.62 -19.13 -2.58
C VAL A 118 2.10 -17.92 -3.40
N TYR A 119 1.16 -17.12 -3.88
CA TYR A 119 1.39 -15.95 -4.73
C TYR A 119 1.98 -16.24 -6.13
N ASP A 120 1.92 -17.46 -6.62
CA ASP A 120 2.40 -17.78 -7.97
C ASP A 120 1.53 -17.18 -9.08
N SER A 121 0.25 -16.89 -8.79
CA SER A 121 -0.66 -16.23 -9.74
C SER A 121 -0.21 -14.82 -10.15
N ILE A 122 0.60 -14.17 -9.32
CA ILE A 122 1.16 -12.82 -9.54
C ILE A 122 2.69 -12.84 -9.61
N SER A 123 3.28 -14.02 -9.75
CA SER A 123 4.75 -14.20 -9.85
C SER A 123 5.54 -13.64 -8.65
N PHE A 124 4.94 -13.69 -7.47
CA PHE A 124 5.54 -13.17 -6.24
C PHE A 124 6.06 -14.28 -5.31
N GLU A 125 5.90 -15.55 -5.68
CA GLU A 125 6.23 -16.72 -4.85
C GLU A 125 7.68 -16.75 -4.35
N THR A 126 8.63 -16.37 -5.19
CA THR A 126 10.06 -16.37 -4.81
C THR A 126 10.35 -15.30 -3.75
N VAL A 127 9.83 -14.09 -3.94
CA VAL A 127 10.02 -12.98 -2.99
C VAL A 127 9.34 -13.30 -1.66
N TYR A 128 8.14 -13.85 -1.71
CA TYR A 128 7.41 -14.28 -0.52
C TYR A 128 8.18 -15.36 0.25
N GLY A 129 8.72 -16.36 -0.45
CA GLY A 129 9.53 -17.41 0.16
C GLY A 129 10.78 -16.87 0.84
N LEU A 130 11.48 -15.94 0.21
CA LEU A 130 12.64 -15.25 0.82
C LEU A 130 12.25 -14.45 2.05
N PHE A 131 11.12 -13.76 2.00
CA PHE A 131 10.61 -12.98 3.14
C PHE A 131 10.29 -13.89 4.34
N VAL A 132 9.58 -14.99 4.12
CA VAL A 132 9.24 -15.96 5.18
C VAL A 132 10.52 -16.54 5.79
N THR A 133 11.48 -16.95 4.98
CA THR A 133 12.77 -17.45 5.45
C THR A 133 13.52 -16.42 6.31
N HIS A 134 13.50 -15.16 5.90
CA HIS A 134 14.11 -14.08 6.66
C HIS A 134 13.46 -13.89 8.03
N GLU A 135 12.12 -13.91 8.10
CA GLU A 135 11.37 -13.82 9.36
C GLU A 135 11.66 -15.00 10.29
N GLU A 136 11.74 -16.20 9.75
CA GLU A 136 12.10 -17.41 10.52
C GLU A 136 13.50 -17.34 11.12
N LEU A 137 14.47 -16.85 10.35
CA LEU A 137 15.86 -16.68 10.82
C LEU A 137 15.96 -15.64 11.94
N ILE A 138 15.25 -14.51 11.81
CA ILE A 138 15.21 -13.50 12.87
C ILE A 138 14.59 -14.08 14.16
N GLN A 139 13.52 -14.84 14.03
CA GLN A 139 12.87 -15.45 15.18
C GLN A 139 13.79 -16.48 15.87
N ALA A 140 14.48 -17.31 15.11
CA ALA A 140 15.46 -18.26 15.63
C ALA A 140 16.60 -17.56 16.37
N ASP A 141 17.14 -16.47 15.82
CA ASP A 141 18.20 -15.69 16.48
C ASP A 141 17.72 -15.10 17.80
N ARG A 142 16.52 -14.52 17.84
CA ARG A 142 15.94 -13.98 19.08
C ARG A 142 15.78 -15.04 20.16
N LEU A 143 15.32 -16.25 19.80
CA LEU A 143 15.19 -17.37 20.75
C LEU A 143 16.54 -17.77 21.31
N TRP A 144 17.55 -17.89 20.44
CA TRP A 144 18.90 -18.25 20.84
C TRP A 144 19.52 -17.20 21.80
N GLN A 145 19.34 -15.92 21.52
CA GLN A 145 19.80 -14.83 22.38
C GLN A 145 19.11 -14.87 23.76
N THR A 146 17.82 -15.16 23.80
CA THR A 146 17.06 -15.30 25.04
C THR A 146 17.55 -16.47 25.89
N GLU A 147 17.77 -17.62 25.29
CA GLU A 147 18.31 -18.81 25.98
C GLU A 147 19.71 -18.53 26.54
N LYS A 148 20.57 -17.86 25.79
CA LYS A 148 21.91 -17.48 26.24
C LYS A 148 21.87 -16.51 27.43
N GLN A 149 20.93 -15.55 27.45
CA GLN A 149 20.77 -14.65 28.59
C GLN A 149 20.26 -15.36 29.83
N MET A 150 19.38 -16.36 29.68
CA MET A 150 18.86 -17.16 30.80
C MET A 150 19.89 -18.12 31.37
N SER A 151 20.90 -18.52 30.59
CA SER A 151 21.98 -19.45 31.02
C SER A 151 23.13 -18.76 31.77
N ASN A 152 23.16 -17.43 31.80
CA ASN A 152 24.14 -16.60 32.51
C ASN A 152 23.49 -15.99 33.77
#